data_00c1f0a5c1f298cbddeca8a1b393cd31
#
_entry.id   00c1f0a5c1f298cbddeca8a1b393cd31
#
_cell.length_a   1.000
_cell.length_b   1.000
_cell.length_c   1.000
_cell.angle_alpha   90.00
_cell.angle_beta   90.00
_cell.angle_gamma   90.00
#
_symmetry.space_group_name_H-M   'P 1'
#
loop_
_entity.id
_entity.type
_entity.pdbx_description
1 polymer ?
#
loop_
_entity_poly.entity_id
_entity_poly.type
_entity_poly.pdbx_seq_one_letter_code
_entity_poly.pdbx_strand_id
1 'polypeptide(L)'
;ELVRTNQAFARFVPDEFLNFLGKESVIDINLGDQVQRQMTILFTDIRNFTSLSEQMTPRENFALINSYLNHMAPVVRQHGGIIDKYIGDSIMALYPDSPVQAIKSALVMRGLLKEYNRGRKRAGYPPLDMGIGIHTGVLMLGIIGEEHRMESTVISDAVNTASRLENLTKLFGVSIIISQAALDADPACRDFCELRYLGAIPLKGRSQGLGVYEVLHPDDSTYEAKIANRELFHNCIAAWEALQDRKQGSRDVFAQYLKVFPEDSALNYYLNRSEYFFLFPDGDKK
;
A
#
# COMPACT_ATOMS: atom_id res chain seq x y z
N GLU A 1 -22.56 26.97 19.49
CA GLU A 1 -21.54 26.24 20.25
C GLU A 1 -21.58 24.75 19.92
N LEU A 2 -22.74 24.09 19.98
CA LEU A 2 -22.91 22.64 19.69
C LEU A 2 -22.41 22.24 18.30
N VAL A 3 -22.72 23.03 17.25
CA VAL A 3 -22.28 22.78 15.87
C VAL A 3 -20.74 22.85 15.75
N ARG A 4 -20.09 23.79 16.43
CA ARG A 4 -18.64 23.90 16.45
C ARG A 4 -17.98 22.73 17.19
N THR A 5 -18.63 22.26 18.24
CA THR A 5 -18.16 21.11 19.02
C THR A 5 -18.25 19.83 18.18
N ASN A 6 -19.37 19.58 17.49
CA ASN A 6 -19.51 18.44 16.58
C ASN A 6 -18.51 18.48 15.42
N GLN A 7 -18.29 19.65 14.81
CA GLN A 7 -17.26 19.80 13.76
C GLN A 7 -15.83 19.58 14.29
N ALA A 8 -15.58 19.84 15.57
CA ALA A 8 -14.28 19.53 16.18
C ALA A 8 -14.12 18.01 16.40
N PHE A 9 -15.18 17.32 16.84
CA PHE A 9 -15.17 15.87 17.02
C PHE A 9 -15.03 15.10 15.70
N ALA A 10 -15.68 15.57 14.61
CA ALA A 10 -15.56 14.96 13.28
C ALA A 10 -14.11 14.91 12.74
N ARG A 11 -13.19 15.69 13.32
CA ARG A 11 -11.76 15.61 12.98
C ARG A 11 -11.06 14.40 13.60
N PHE A 12 -11.65 13.80 14.62
CA PHE A 12 -11.09 12.66 15.36
C PHE A 12 -11.84 11.36 15.08
N VAL A 13 -13.15 11.45 14.82
CA VAL A 13 -13.99 10.31 14.40
C VAL A 13 -14.67 10.71 13.09
N PRO A 14 -14.31 10.10 11.95
CA PRO A 14 -14.96 10.40 10.67
C PRO A 14 -16.46 10.10 10.71
N ASP A 15 -17.28 10.99 10.16
CA ASP A 15 -18.75 10.82 10.10
C ASP A 15 -19.12 9.54 9.33
N GLU A 16 -18.31 9.15 8.34
CA GLU A 16 -18.50 7.92 7.58
C GLU A 16 -18.40 6.67 8.48
N PHE A 17 -17.56 6.73 9.52
CA PHE A 17 -17.44 5.63 10.48
C PHE A 17 -18.72 5.46 11.30
N LEU A 18 -19.34 6.57 11.70
CA LEU A 18 -20.65 6.57 12.37
C LEU A 18 -21.73 5.95 11.48
N ASN A 19 -21.75 6.34 10.21
CA ASN A 19 -22.70 5.82 9.22
C ASN A 19 -22.55 4.29 9.05
N PHE A 20 -21.32 3.75 9.06
CA PHE A 20 -21.11 2.30 8.98
C PHE A 20 -21.65 1.56 10.21
N LEU A 21 -21.56 2.16 11.40
CA LEU A 21 -22.09 1.61 12.64
C LEU A 21 -23.62 1.84 12.78
N GLY A 22 -24.25 2.56 11.83
CA GLY A 22 -25.68 2.90 11.90
C GLY A 22 -26.01 3.89 13.02
N LYS A 23 -25.06 4.78 13.36
CA LYS A 23 -25.19 5.80 14.39
C LYS A 23 -25.36 7.18 13.76
N GLU A 24 -26.23 8.00 14.36
CA GLU A 24 -26.46 9.37 13.90
C GLU A 24 -25.49 10.37 14.55
N SER A 25 -24.97 10.03 15.72
CA SER A 25 -24.10 10.91 16.50
C SER A 25 -23.04 10.15 17.28
N VAL A 26 -21.94 10.82 17.61
CA VAL A 26 -20.86 10.31 18.49
C VAL A 26 -21.41 9.93 19.88
N ILE A 27 -22.47 10.58 20.34
CA ILE A 27 -23.13 10.26 21.63
C ILE A 27 -23.84 8.90 21.63
N ASP A 28 -24.18 8.36 20.46
CA ASP A 28 -24.85 7.07 20.33
C ASP A 28 -23.88 5.88 20.28
N ILE A 29 -22.57 6.17 20.29
CA ILE A 29 -21.54 5.16 20.24
C ILE A 29 -21.44 4.46 21.60
N ASN A 30 -21.41 3.12 21.55
CA ASN A 30 -21.17 2.28 22.71
C ASN A 30 -19.93 1.40 22.51
N LEU A 31 -19.29 1.07 23.61
CA LEU A 31 -18.20 0.11 23.62
C LEU A 31 -18.69 -1.24 23.06
N GLY A 32 -17.96 -1.79 22.08
CA GLY A 32 -18.33 -3.05 21.42
C GLY A 32 -19.24 -2.90 20.21
N ASP A 33 -19.70 -1.68 19.86
CA ASP A 33 -20.36 -1.47 18.57
C ASP A 33 -19.44 -1.88 17.44
N GLN A 34 -19.95 -2.72 16.52
CA GLN A 34 -19.14 -3.27 15.44
C GLN A 34 -19.96 -3.61 14.21
N VAL A 35 -19.33 -3.59 13.05
CA VAL A 35 -19.91 -3.99 11.76
C VAL A 35 -18.86 -4.68 10.90
N GLN A 36 -19.26 -5.76 10.25
CA GLN A 36 -18.43 -6.45 9.27
C GLN A 36 -18.70 -5.89 7.87
N ARG A 37 -17.63 -5.53 7.13
CA ARG A 37 -17.71 -5.01 5.77
C ARG A 37 -16.56 -5.57 4.93
N GLN A 38 -16.81 -5.73 3.63
CA GLN A 38 -15.72 -5.89 2.66
C GLN A 38 -15.34 -4.51 2.15
N MET A 39 -14.07 -4.16 2.25
CA MET A 39 -13.56 -2.88 1.77
C MET A 39 -12.18 -3.05 1.16
N THR A 40 -11.78 -2.06 0.38
CA THR A 40 -10.40 -1.93 -0.07
C THR A 40 -9.61 -1.09 0.90
N ILE A 41 -8.45 -1.57 1.29
CA ILE A 41 -7.53 -0.93 2.22
C ILE A 41 -6.33 -0.43 1.42
N LEU A 42 -5.95 0.81 1.64
CA LEU A 42 -4.75 1.42 1.07
C LEU A 42 -3.82 1.86 2.20
N PHE A 43 -2.58 1.40 2.13
CA PHE A 43 -1.48 1.90 2.97
C PHE A 43 -0.51 2.69 2.11
N THR A 44 -0.04 3.83 2.63
CA THR A 44 1.11 4.55 2.07
C THR A 44 2.16 4.76 3.13
N ASP A 45 3.43 4.79 2.74
CA ASP A 45 4.55 5.09 3.64
C ASP A 45 5.65 5.85 2.89
N ILE A 46 6.35 6.77 3.58
CA ILE A 46 7.48 7.48 2.99
C ILE A 46 8.72 6.59 3.06
N ARG A 47 9.36 6.37 1.92
CA ARG A 47 10.57 5.54 1.87
C ARG A 47 11.71 6.14 2.68
N ASN A 48 12.36 5.28 3.48
CA ASN A 48 13.50 5.64 4.31
C ASN A 48 13.23 6.82 5.28
N PHE A 49 11.95 6.99 5.69
CA PHE A 49 11.56 8.08 6.59
C PHE A 49 12.33 8.06 7.91
N THR A 50 12.56 6.89 8.50
CA THR A 50 13.35 6.76 9.75
C THR A 50 14.73 7.40 9.62
N SER A 51 15.48 7.05 8.58
CA SER A 51 16.82 7.64 8.34
C SER A 51 16.77 9.14 8.02
N LEU A 52 15.68 9.59 7.38
CA LEU A 52 15.46 11.01 7.13
C LEU A 52 15.15 11.77 8.41
N SER A 53 14.29 11.20 9.28
CA SER A 53 13.87 11.80 10.54
C SER A 53 14.99 11.91 11.57
N GLU A 54 15.95 10.97 11.56
CA GLU A 54 17.14 11.02 12.43
C GLU A 54 18.04 12.24 12.16
N GLN A 55 17.95 12.83 10.96
CA GLN A 55 18.71 14.02 10.56
C GLN A 55 17.98 15.34 10.84
N MET A 56 16.78 15.27 11.43
CA MET A 56 15.90 16.40 11.68
C MET A 56 15.67 16.64 13.16
N THR A 57 15.44 17.89 13.53
CA THR A 57 14.89 18.18 14.85
C THR A 57 13.44 17.67 14.94
N PRO A 58 12.91 17.40 16.15
CA PRO A 58 11.51 17.00 16.30
C PRO A 58 10.52 17.97 15.66
N ARG A 59 10.79 19.27 15.70
CA ARG A 59 9.96 20.32 15.10
C ARG A 59 9.95 20.23 13.58
N GLU A 60 11.09 20.02 12.95
CA GLU A 60 11.21 19.84 11.50
C GLU A 60 10.52 18.58 11.03
N ASN A 61 10.65 17.50 11.81
CA ASN A 61 9.99 16.23 11.53
C ASN A 61 8.46 16.39 11.54
N PHE A 62 7.89 17.01 12.58
CA PHE A 62 6.45 17.33 12.62
C PHE A 62 6.02 18.24 11.44
N ALA A 63 6.81 19.23 11.09
CA ALA A 63 6.51 20.12 9.97
C ALA A 63 6.51 19.35 8.64
N LEU A 64 7.46 18.44 8.43
CA LEU A 64 7.52 17.61 7.24
C LEU A 64 6.31 16.68 7.13
N ILE A 65 5.98 15.93 8.21
CA ILE A 65 4.83 15.02 8.24
C ILE A 65 3.55 15.81 7.92
N ASN A 66 3.30 16.92 8.61
CA ASN A 66 2.09 17.72 8.39
C ASN A 66 2.04 18.31 6.96
N SER A 67 3.17 18.77 6.44
CA SER A 67 3.23 19.25 5.05
C SER A 67 2.90 18.13 4.06
N TYR A 68 3.48 16.95 4.22
CA TYR A 68 3.22 15.79 3.37
C TYR A 68 1.75 15.35 3.45
N LEU A 69 1.23 15.16 4.66
CA LEU A 69 -0.16 14.73 4.88
C LEU A 69 -1.17 15.73 4.32
N ASN A 70 -0.91 17.04 4.43
CA ASN A 70 -1.77 18.08 3.86
C ASN A 70 -1.87 18.01 2.33
N HIS A 71 -0.87 17.47 1.65
CA HIS A 71 -0.92 17.25 0.20
C HIS A 71 -1.56 15.92 -0.18
N MET A 72 -1.29 14.85 0.58
CA MET A 72 -1.71 13.48 0.22
C MET A 72 -3.10 13.13 0.73
N ALA A 73 -3.45 13.51 1.96
CA ALA A 73 -4.72 13.13 2.58
C ALA A 73 -5.98 13.64 1.83
N PRO A 74 -6.02 14.84 1.25
CA PRO A 74 -7.17 15.28 0.47
C PRO A 74 -7.48 14.37 -0.73
N VAL A 75 -6.47 13.75 -1.34
CA VAL A 75 -6.63 12.84 -2.48
C VAL A 75 -7.48 11.62 -2.10
N VAL A 76 -7.27 11.07 -0.90
CA VAL A 76 -8.09 9.96 -0.39
C VAL A 76 -9.57 10.34 -0.40
N ARG A 77 -9.90 11.46 0.22
CA ARG A 77 -11.30 11.93 0.34
C ARG A 77 -11.92 12.30 -1.01
N GLN A 78 -11.15 12.92 -1.91
CA GLN A 78 -11.60 13.28 -3.27
C GLN A 78 -12.01 12.06 -4.10
N HIS A 79 -11.47 10.88 -3.78
CA HIS A 79 -11.78 9.63 -4.46
C HIS A 79 -12.66 8.69 -3.61
N GLY A 80 -13.43 9.23 -2.65
CA GLY A 80 -14.38 8.44 -1.85
C GLY A 80 -13.73 7.54 -0.80
N GLY A 81 -12.44 7.75 -0.51
CA GLY A 81 -11.76 7.05 0.56
C GLY A 81 -11.92 7.76 1.91
N ILE A 82 -11.87 6.98 2.97
CA ILE A 82 -11.95 7.41 4.36
C ILE A 82 -10.58 7.16 5.00
N ILE A 83 -10.01 8.17 5.63
CA ILE A 83 -8.77 7.99 6.38
C ILE A 83 -9.13 7.41 7.74
N ASP A 84 -8.68 6.18 8.00
CA ASP A 84 -8.86 5.54 9.30
C ASP A 84 -7.91 6.16 10.33
N LYS A 85 -6.63 6.19 10.02
CA LYS A 85 -5.61 6.79 10.88
C LYS A 85 -4.32 7.14 10.14
N TYR A 86 -3.53 7.96 10.79
CA TYR A 86 -2.13 8.20 10.45
C TYR A 86 -1.25 7.41 11.41
N ILE A 87 -0.24 6.72 10.88
CA ILE A 87 0.72 5.94 11.67
C ILE A 87 2.12 6.51 11.36
N GLY A 88 2.52 7.52 12.12
CA GLY A 88 3.70 8.32 11.78
C GLY A 88 3.50 9.07 10.46
N ASP A 89 4.31 8.74 9.46
CA ASP A 89 4.24 9.25 8.09
C ASP A 89 3.32 8.45 7.16
N SER A 90 2.81 7.31 7.65
CA SER A 90 1.92 6.42 6.89
C SER A 90 0.46 6.89 6.95
N ILE A 91 -0.26 6.69 5.84
CA ILE A 91 -1.72 6.87 5.76
C ILE A 91 -2.36 5.49 5.62
N MET A 92 -3.30 5.17 6.51
CA MET A 92 -4.21 4.05 6.34
C MET A 92 -5.58 4.58 5.91
N ALA A 93 -6.03 4.16 4.72
CA ALA A 93 -7.31 4.58 4.15
C ALA A 93 -8.17 3.39 3.75
N LEU A 94 -9.48 3.56 3.83
CA LEU A 94 -10.52 2.59 3.51
C LEU A 94 -11.36 3.10 2.34
N TYR A 95 -11.66 2.22 1.38
CA TYR A 95 -12.53 2.50 0.25
C TYR A 95 -13.68 1.49 0.27
N PRO A 96 -14.89 1.94 0.63
CA PRO A 96 -16.04 1.05 0.79
C PRO A 96 -16.63 0.56 -0.54
N ASP A 97 -16.51 1.36 -1.62
CA ASP A 97 -17.24 1.13 -2.86
C ASP A 97 -16.46 0.26 -3.85
N SER A 98 -15.26 0.69 -4.24
CA SER A 98 -14.50 0.01 -5.30
C SER A 98 -12.99 0.19 -5.13
N PRO A 99 -12.19 -0.86 -5.38
CA PRO A 99 -10.73 -0.76 -5.45
C PRO A 99 -10.23 0.18 -6.56
N VAL A 100 -11.02 0.45 -7.59
CA VAL A 100 -10.68 1.45 -8.63
C VAL A 100 -10.45 2.83 -8.01
N GLN A 101 -11.21 3.20 -6.97
CA GLN A 101 -11.02 4.48 -6.29
C GLN A 101 -9.68 4.54 -5.53
N ALA A 102 -9.28 3.42 -4.92
CA ALA A 102 -7.96 3.31 -4.29
C ALA A 102 -6.83 3.43 -5.31
N ILE A 103 -6.96 2.79 -6.49
CA ILE A 103 -5.99 2.92 -7.58
C ILE A 103 -5.90 4.37 -8.07
N LYS A 104 -7.04 5.04 -8.27
CA LYS A 104 -7.08 6.47 -8.65
C LYS A 104 -6.33 7.33 -7.65
N SER A 105 -6.60 7.13 -6.36
CA SER A 105 -5.88 7.84 -5.30
C SER A 105 -4.38 7.59 -5.36
N ALA A 106 -3.96 6.34 -5.51
CA ALA A 106 -2.55 5.97 -5.57
C ALA A 106 -1.83 6.64 -6.76
N LEU A 107 -2.43 6.63 -7.94
CA LEU A 107 -1.87 7.27 -9.13
C LEU A 107 -1.79 8.80 -8.96
N VAL A 108 -2.85 9.44 -8.46
CA VAL A 108 -2.85 10.88 -8.21
C VAL A 108 -1.82 11.26 -7.14
N MET A 109 -1.71 10.50 -6.05
CA MET A 109 -0.69 10.72 -5.02
C MET A 109 0.73 10.68 -5.58
N ARG A 110 1.04 9.71 -6.47
CA ARG A 110 2.35 9.61 -7.14
C ARG A 110 2.64 10.85 -7.98
N GLY A 111 1.66 11.32 -8.76
CA GLY A 111 1.79 12.55 -9.54
C GLY A 111 2.03 13.79 -8.67
N LEU A 112 1.24 13.93 -7.58
CA LEU A 112 1.38 15.03 -6.63
C LEU A 112 2.72 15.00 -5.87
N LEU A 113 3.23 13.81 -5.54
CA LEU A 113 4.54 13.68 -4.90
C LEU A 113 5.65 14.22 -5.80
N LYS A 114 5.56 14.01 -7.11
CA LYS A 114 6.50 14.54 -8.09
C LYS A 114 6.50 16.08 -8.07
N GLU A 115 5.30 16.69 -8.00
CA GLU A 115 5.15 18.15 -7.89
C GLU A 115 5.65 18.65 -6.52
N TYR A 116 5.29 17.98 -5.44
CA TYR A 116 5.77 18.29 -4.09
C TYR A 116 7.31 18.27 -4.03
N ASN A 117 7.95 17.29 -4.66
CA ASN A 117 9.41 17.19 -4.74
C ASN A 117 10.06 18.33 -5.53
N ARG A 118 9.39 18.89 -6.53
CA ARG A 118 9.88 20.11 -7.20
C ARG A 118 9.99 21.29 -6.22
N GLY A 119 8.99 21.44 -5.34
CA GLY A 119 9.01 22.42 -4.26
C GLY A 119 10.15 22.18 -3.28
N ARG A 120 10.30 20.92 -2.83
CA ARG A 120 11.39 20.53 -1.92
C ARG A 120 12.77 20.82 -2.50
N LYS A 121 13.00 20.46 -3.75
CA LYS A 121 14.28 20.73 -4.44
C LYS A 121 14.60 22.23 -4.50
N ARG A 122 13.60 23.08 -4.79
CA ARG A 122 13.78 24.55 -4.78
C ARG A 122 14.15 25.08 -3.39
N ALA A 123 13.66 24.44 -2.34
CA ALA A 123 13.95 24.79 -0.95
C ALA A 123 15.24 24.12 -0.41
N GLY A 124 15.97 23.36 -1.23
CA GLY A 124 17.22 22.69 -0.84
C GLY A 124 17.04 21.37 -0.08
N TYR A 125 15.83 20.82 -0.04
CA TYR A 125 15.55 19.53 0.62
C TYR A 125 15.66 18.36 -0.34
N PRO A 126 16.05 17.16 0.14
CA PRO A 126 16.05 15.94 -0.67
C PRO A 126 14.61 15.56 -1.07
N PRO A 127 14.44 14.93 -2.25
CA PRO A 127 13.14 14.43 -2.67
C PRO A 127 12.67 13.29 -1.74
N LEU A 128 11.36 13.16 -1.60
CA LEU A 128 10.72 12.01 -0.97
C LEU A 128 10.30 11.00 -2.03
N ASP A 129 10.23 9.74 -1.62
CA ASP A 129 9.57 8.69 -2.37
C ASP A 129 8.56 7.98 -1.46
N MET A 130 7.58 7.29 -2.05
CA MET A 130 6.52 6.60 -1.30
C MET A 130 6.20 5.24 -1.89
N GLY A 131 5.89 4.28 -1.00
CA GLY A 131 5.27 3.02 -1.32
C GLY A 131 3.76 3.07 -1.09
N ILE A 132 2.99 2.32 -1.90
CA ILE A 132 1.54 2.18 -1.74
C ILE A 132 1.16 0.72 -1.89
N GLY A 133 0.47 0.17 -0.88
CA GLY A 133 -0.10 -1.17 -0.88
C GLY A 133 -1.62 -1.14 -0.89
N ILE A 134 -2.25 -1.91 -1.80
CA ILE A 134 -3.71 -1.96 -1.96
C ILE A 134 -4.18 -3.40 -1.86
N HIS A 135 -5.13 -3.66 -0.95
CA HIS A 135 -5.75 -4.97 -0.77
C HIS A 135 -7.24 -4.85 -0.48
N THR A 136 -8.03 -5.79 -0.96
CA THR A 136 -9.46 -5.88 -0.66
C THR A 136 -9.73 -7.12 0.17
N GLY A 137 -10.47 -6.96 1.25
CA GLY A 137 -10.86 -8.07 2.10
C GLY A 137 -11.95 -7.70 3.10
N VAL A 138 -12.40 -8.69 3.83
CA VAL A 138 -13.38 -8.51 4.91
C VAL A 138 -12.67 -7.95 6.14
N LEU A 139 -13.27 -6.93 6.73
CA LEU A 139 -12.77 -6.28 7.94
C LEU A 139 -13.91 -6.03 8.93
N MET A 140 -13.55 -5.91 10.18
CA MET A 140 -14.43 -5.53 11.28
C MET A 140 -14.11 -4.09 11.67
N LEU A 141 -15.07 -3.19 11.47
CA LEU A 141 -15.01 -1.84 12.01
C LEU A 141 -15.73 -1.86 13.36
N GLY A 142 -15.16 -1.21 14.37
CA GLY A 142 -15.80 -1.19 15.68
C GLY A 142 -15.15 -0.22 16.65
N ILE A 143 -15.75 -0.17 17.83
CA ILE A 143 -15.31 0.64 18.96
C ILE A 143 -14.69 -0.29 20.00
N ILE A 144 -13.44 -0.03 20.30
CA ILE A 144 -12.70 -0.76 21.34
C ILE A 144 -12.21 0.21 22.43
N GLY A 145 -11.80 -0.34 23.54
CA GLY A 145 -11.23 0.42 24.65
C GLY A 145 -11.93 0.13 25.97
N GLU A 146 -12.08 1.16 26.78
CA GLU A 146 -12.73 1.13 28.09
C GLU A 146 -13.60 2.40 28.28
N GLU A 147 -14.33 2.49 29.39
CA GLU A 147 -15.36 3.53 29.62
C GLU A 147 -14.84 4.97 29.49
N HIS A 148 -13.57 5.22 29.84
CA HIS A 148 -12.98 6.57 29.81
C HIS A 148 -12.19 6.84 28.53
N ARG A 149 -11.89 5.79 27.72
CA ARG A 149 -11.17 5.92 26.46
C ARG A 149 -11.62 4.88 25.44
N MET A 150 -12.35 5.34 24.47
CA MET A 150 -12.78 4.57 23.31
C MET A 150 -12.00 4.99 22.07
N GLU A 151 -11.78 4.04 21.18
CA GLU A 151 -11.12 4.28 19.89
C GLU A 151 -11.89 3.55 18.79
N SER A 152 -12.13 4.25 17.68
CA SER A 152 -12.59 3.61 16.46
C SER A 152 -11.45 2.84 15.83
N THR A 153 -11.68 1.60 15.46
CA THR A 153 -10.62 0.76 14.91
C THR A 153 -11.13 -0.20 13.85
N VAL A 154 -10.18 -0.67 13.05
CA VAL A 154 -10.38 -1.70 12.04
C VAL A 154 -9.52 -2.90 12.39
N ILE A 155 -10.15 -4.04 12.57
CA ILE A 155 -9.48 -5.31 12.89
C ILE A 155 -9.68 -6.27 11.73
N SER A 156 -8.59 -6.71 11.11
CA SER A 156 -8.65 -7.73 10.05
C SER A 156 -7.26 -8.20 9.64
N ASP A 157 -7.17 -9.45 9.15
CA ASP A 157 -6.00 -9.94 8.41
C ASP A 157 -5.78 -9.16 7.08
N ALA A 158 -6.87 -8.61 6.50
CA ALA A 158 -6.78 -7.79 5.31
C ALA A 158 -6.00 -6.49 5.54
N VAL A 159 -6.10 -5.87 6.72
CA VAL A 159 -5.30 -4.70 7.11
C VAL A 159 -3.81 -5.05 7.15
N ASN A 160 -3.47 -6.16 7.79
CA ASN A 160 -2.09 -6.65 7.85
C ASN A 160 -1.56 -6.99 6.44
N THR A 161 -2.41 -7.55 5.59
CA THR A 161 -2.05 -7.86 4.19
C THR A 161 -1.75 -6.58 3.41
N ALA A 162 -2.60 -5.55 3.48
CA ALA A 162 -2.37 -4.28 2.80
C ALA A 162 -1.06 -3.59 3.26
N SER A 163 -0.79 -3.59 4.57
CA SER A 163 0.47 -3.07 5.11
C SER A 163 1.69 -3.86 4.60
N ARG A 164 1.58 -5.20 4.50
CA ARG A 164 2.66 -6.03 3.92
C ARG A 164 2.88 -5.71 2.44
N LEU A 165 1.83 -5.45 1.67
CA LEU A 165 1.95 -5.08 0.26
C LEU A 165 2.67 -3.73 0.10
N GLU A 166 2.40 -2.77 0.99
CA GLU A 166 3.16 -1.53 1.02
C GLU A 166 4.65 -1.81 1.24
N ASN A 167 5.01 -2.57 2.28
CA ASN A 167 6.40 -2.96 2.54
C ASN A 167 7.06 -3.71 1.37
N LEU A 168 6.31 -4.55 0.64
CA LEU A 168 6.81 -5.25 -0.54
C LEU A 168 7.18 -4.29 -1.67
N THR A 169 6.59 -3.10 -1.74
CA THR A 169 6.97 -2.09 -2.73
C THR A 169 8.45 -1.75 -2.65
N LYS A 170 9.00 -1.72 -1.44
CA LYS A 170 10.42 -1.48 -1.19
C LYS A 170 11.30 -2.65 -1.67
N LEU A 171 10.85 -3.88 -1.41
CA LEU A 171 11.60 -5.08 -1.80
C LEU A 171 11.61 -5.30 -3.31
N PHE A 172 10.50 -5.03 -3.99
CA PHE A 172 10.41 -5.08 -5.44
C PHE A 172 10.96 -3.83 -6.13
N GLY A 173 11.21 -2.74 -5.39
CA GLY A 173 11.62 -1.47 -5.97
C GLY A 173 10.56 -0.84 -6.87
N VAL A 174 9.27 -1.03 -6.54
CA VAL A 174 8.11 -0.52 -7.27
C VAL A 174 7.31 0.43 -6.39
N SER A 175 6.48 1.30 -6.97
CA SER A 175 5.79 2.34 -6.22
C SER A 175 4.43 1.90 -5.66
N ILE A 176 3.69 1.09 -6.41
CA ILE A 176 2.31 0.70 -6.06
C ILE A 176 2.17 -0.80 -6.28
N ILE A 177 1.72 -1.51 -5.24
CA ILE A 177 1.36 -2.93 -5.33
C ILE A 177 -0.12 -3.11 -4.98
N ILE A 178 -0.83 -3.87 -5.82
CA ILE A 178 -2.21 -4.29 -5.62
C ILE A 178 -2.31 -5.81 -5.57
N SER A 179 -3.18 -6.33 -4.71
CA SER A 179 -3.42 -7.78 -4.62
C SER A 179 -4.37 -8.28 -5.68
N GLN A 180 -4.25 -9.57 -6.04
CA GLN A 180 -5.23 -10.28 -6.86
C GLN A 180 -6.65 -10.17 -6.28
N ALA A 181 -6.81 -10.24 -4.96
CA ALA A 181 -8.11 -10.11 -4.31
C ALA A 181 -8.79 -8.75 -4.57
N ALA A 182 -8.02 -7.67 -4.71
CA ALA A 182 -8.58 -6.38 -5.07
C ALA A 182 -9.00 -6.32 -6.55
N LEU A 183 -8.22 -6.96 -7.43
CA LEU A 183 -8.56 -7.06 -8.86
C LEU A 183 -9.79 -7.95 -9.11
N ASP A 184 -10.00 -8.97 -8.28
CA ASP A 184 -11.14 -9.88 -8.36
C ASP A 184 -12.41 -9.25 -7.76
N ALA A 185 -12.25 -8.33 -6.80
CA ALA A 185 -13.37 -7.61 -6.19
C ALA A 185 -14.04 -6.64 -7.19
N ASP A 186 -13.28 -6.06 -8.12
CA ASP A 186 -13.80 -5.23 -9.20
C ASP A 186 -12.94 -5.38 -10.47
N PRO A 187 -13.44 -6.12 -11.48
CA PRO A 187 -12.74 -6.32 -12.76
C PRO A 187 -12.38 -5.03 -13.48
N ALA A 188 -13.12 -3.93 -13.26
CA ALA A 188 -12.83 -2.62 -13.86
C ALA A 188 -11.43 -2.10 -13.50
N CYS A 189 -10.80 -2.62 -12.43
CA CYS A 189 -9.41 -2.31 -12.11
C CYS A 189 -8.44 -2.63 -13.24
N ARG A 190 -8.69 -3.72 -13.98
CA ARG A 190 -7.83 -4.18 -15.08
C ARG A 190 -7.95 -3.31 -16.34
N ASP A 191 -9.11 -2.68 -16.51
CA ASP A 191 -9.37 -1.77 -17.64
C ASP A 191 -8.90 -0.34 -17.33
N PHE A 192 -8.78 -0.03 -16.04
CA PHE A 192 -8.47 1.32 -15.57
C PHE A 192 -6.97 1.66 -15.60
N CYS A 193 -6.10 0.68 -15.37
CA CYS A 193 -4.66 0.91 -15.28
C CYS A 193 -3.85 -0.24 -15.85
N GLU A 194 -2.61 0.06 -16.24
CA GLU A 194 -1.66 -0.95 -16.67
C GLU A 194 -1.09 -1.71 -15.45
N LEU A 195 -1.17 -3.02 -15.52
CA LEU A 195 -0.76 -3.94 -14.46
C LEU A 195 0.37 -4.85 -14.91
N ARG A 196 1.31 -5.13 -14.01
CA ARG A 196 2.37 -6.12 -14.21
C ARG A 196 2.37 -7.13 -13.07
N TYR A 197 2.16 -8.42 -13.39
CA TYR A 197 2.19 -9.49 -12.40
C TYR A 197 3.59 -9.63 -11.79
N LEU A 198 3.65 -9.55 -10.46
CA LEU A 198 4.90 -9.66 -9.71
C LEU A 198 5.11 -11.05 -9.07
N GLY A 199 4.16 -11.97 -9.21
CA GLY A 199 4.21 -13.30 -8.61
C GLY A 199 3.27 -13.49 -7.42
N ALA A 200 3.28 -14.71 -6.87
CA ALA A 200 2.52 -15.06 -5.67
C ALA A 200 3.41 -14.99 -4.43
N ILE A 201 2.96 -14.21 -3.44
CA ILE A 201 3.66 -14.09 -2.15
C ILE A 201 3.04 -15.03 -1.12
N PRO A 202 3.85 -15.73 -0.30
CA PRO A 202 3.33 -16.57 0.76
C PRO A 202 2.65 -15.72 1.85
N LEU A 203 1.44 -16.14 2.24
CA LEU A 203 0.75 -15.58 3.40
C LEU A 203 0.82 -16.58 4.55
N LYS A 204 1.10 -16.08 5.77
CA LYS A 204 1.14 -16.91 6.97
C LYS A 204 -0.24 -17.58 7.18
N GLY A 205 -0.24 -18.90 7.29
CA GLY A 205 -1.46 -19.68 7.53
C GLY A 205 -2.30 -20.00 6.29
N ARG A 206 -1.84 -19.65 5.07
CA ARG A 206 -2.49 -20.03 3.81
C ARG A 206 -1.58 -20.95 3.00
N SER A 207 -2.17 -21.99 2.41
CA SER A 207 -1.46 -22.95 1.54
C SER A 207 -1.16 -22.37 0.15
N GLN A 208 -1.98 -21.43 -0.32
CA GLN A 208 -1.78 -20.75 -1.59
C GLN A 208 -1.27 -19.34 -1.34
N GLY A 209 -0.28 -18.91 -2.13
CA GLY A 209 0.22 -17.55 -2.14
C GLY A 209 -0.82 -16.55 -2.65
N LEU A 210 -0.69 -15.29 -2.26
CA LEU A 210 -1.48 -14.18 -2.80
C LEU A 210 -0.79 -13.62 -4.04
N GLY A 211 -1.46 -13.66 -5.18
CA GLY A 211 -0.99 -12.97 -6.38
C GLY A 211 -0.92 -11.46 -6.17
N VAL A 212 0.18 -10.86 -6.57
CA VAL A 212 0.42 -9.41 -6.45
C VAL A 212 0.84 -8.81 -7.78
N TYR A 213 0.43 -7.56 -7.99
CA TYR A 213 0.66 -6.83 -9.23
C TYR A 213 1.22 -5.44 -8.93
N GLU A 214 2.14 -4.99 -9.75
CA GLU A 214 2.51 -3.58 -9.82
C GLU A 214 1.44 -2.83 -10.62
N VAL A 215 1.00 -1.70 -10.10
CA VAL A 215 0.24 -0.69 -10.86
C VAL A 215 1.26 0.27 -11.46
N LEU A 216 1.34 0.31 -12.79
CA LEU A 216 2.30 1.14 -13.52
C LEU A 216 1.80 2.59 -13.57
N HIS A 217 2.67 3.53 -13.21
CA HIS A 217 2.35 4.95 -13.31
C HIS A 217 2.91 5.52 -14.62
N PRO A 218 2.10 6.18 -15.47
CA PRO A 218 2.53 6.67 -16.78
C PRO A 218 3.73 7.62 -16.77
N ASP A 219 3.92 8.35 -15.68
CA ASP A 219 5.04 9.28 -15.52
C ASP A 219 6.34 8.63 -15.04
N ASP A 220 6.36 7.34 -14.72
CA ASP A 220 7.59 6.67 -14.32
C ASP A 220 8.50 6.46 -15.53
N SER A 221 9.79 6.73 -15.37
CA SER A 221 10.78 6.66 -16.46
C SER A 221 10.90 5.27 -17.08
N THR A 222 10.49 4.23 -16.35
CA THR A 222 10.53 2.82 -16.79
C THR A 222 9.19 2.32 -17.33
N TYR A 223 8.16 3.17 -17.41
CA TYR A 223 6.79 2.77 -17.79
C TYR A 223 6.74 2.05 -19.14
N GLU A 224 7.23 2.69 -20.21
CA GLU A 224 7.23 2.12 -21.56
C GLU A 224 8.03 0.80 -21.65
N ALA A 225 9.19 0.76 -21.00
CA ALA A 225 10.03 -0.44 -20.96
C ALA A 225 9.34 -1.60 -20.24
N LYS A 226 8.63 -1.32 -19.14
CA LYS A 226 7.86 -2.32 -18.38
C LYS A 226 6.68 -2.84 -19.17
N ILE A 227 5.97 -1.99 -19.92
CA ILE A 227 4.87 -2.41 -20.81
C ILE A 227 5.42 -3.27 -21.94
N ALA A 228 6.45 -2.81 -22.65
CA ALA A 228 7.02 -3.54 -23.77
C ALA A 228 7.55 -4.94 -23.39
N ASN A 229 8.04 -5.11 -22.16
CA ASN A 229 8.60 -6.36 -21.69
C ASN A 229 7.68 -7.13 -20.71
N ARG A 230 6.41 -6.72 -20.54
CA ARG A 230 5.48 -7.28 -19.56
C ARG A 230 5.25 -8.78 -19.73
N GLU A 231 5.06 -9.23 -20.96
CA GLU A 231 4.83 -10.63 -21.27
C GLU A 231 6.07 -11.49 -20.99
N LEU A 232 7.25 -11.02 -21.39
CA LEU A 232 8.50 -11.71 -21.10
C LEU A 232 8.73 -11.82 -19.59
N PHE A 233 8.47 -10.75 -18.82
CA PHE A 233 8.55 -10.76 -17.36
C PHE A 233 7.57 -11.76 -16.76
N HIS A 234 6.31 -11.75 -17.21
CA HIS A 234 5.28 -12.69 -16.75
C HIS A 234 5.71 -14.15 -16.97
N ASN A 235 6.23 -14.47 -18.15
CA ASN A 235 6.71 -15.81 -18.47
C ASN A 235 7.88 -16.23 -17.58
N CYS A 236 8.79 -15.30 -17.25
CA CYS A 236 9.88 -15.54 -16.31
C CYS A 236 9.35 -15.87 -14.91
N ILE A 237 8.37 -15.10 -14.41
CA ILE A 237 7.78 -15.34 -13.08
C ILE A 237 7.03 -16.68 -13.06
N ALA A 238 6.23 -16.98 -14.09
CA ALA A 238 5.52 -18.26 -14.19
C ALA A 238 6.48 -19.46 -14.23
N ALA A 239 7.56 -19.35 -15.00
CA ALA A 239 8.61 -20.38 -15.05
C ALA A 239 9.29 -20.56 -13.68
N TRP A 240 9.61 -19.45 -13.00
CA TRP A 240 10.19 -19.49 -11.65
C TRP A 240 9.23 -20.11 -10.61
N GLU A 241 7.94 -19.79 -10.68
CA GLU A 241 6.91 -20.39 -9.80
C GLU A 241 6.75 -21.89 -10.03
N ALA A 242 6.92 -22.36 -11.27
CA ALA A 242 6.83 -23.77 -11.65
C ALA A 242 8.06 -24.60 -11.25
N LEU A 243 9.19 -23.98 -10.90
CA LEU A 243 10.40 -24.70 -10.51
C LEU A 243 10.20 -25.45 -9.18
N GLN A 244 10.43 -26.78 -9.19
CA GLN A 244 10.42 -27.60 -7.97
C GLN A 244 11.67 -27.34 -7.12
N ASP A 245 12.82 -27.14 -7.77
CA ASP A 245 14.07 -26.70 -7.14
C ASP A 245 14.42 -25.28 -7.57
N ARG A 246 14.02 -24.33 -6.74
CA ARG A 246 14.23 -22.90 -6.97
C ARG A 246 15.68 -22.47 -6.87
N LYS A 247 16.60 -23.35 -6.42
CA LYS A 247 18.02 -23.03 -6.24
C LYS A 247 18.79 -23.01 -7.55
N GLN A 248 18.53 -23.95 -8.45
CA GLN A 248 19.36 -24.16 -9.65
C GLN A 248 18.83 -23.44 -10.89
N GLY A 249 17.52 -23.30 -11.02
CA GLY A 249 16.89 -22.74 -12.23
C GLY A 249 16.69 -21.22 -12.25
N SER A 250 16.79 -20.54 -11.10
CA SER A 250 16.37 -19.13 -10.98
C SER A 250 17.23 -18.16 -11.81
N ARG A 251 18.55 -18.38 -11.88
CA ARG A 251 19.45 -17.52 -12.67
C ARG A 251 19.22 -17.67 -14.16
N ASP A 252 18.99 -18.90 -14.63
CA ASP A 252 18.81 -19.20 -16.06
C ASP A 252 17.46 -18.65 -16.55
N VAL A 253 16.41 -18.74 -15.72
CA VAL A 253 15.08 -18.22 -16.04
C VAL A 253 15.11 -16.70 -16.25
N PHE A 254 15.84 -15.97 -15.40
CA PHE A 254 15.93 -14.51 -15.49
C PHE A 254 17.03 -14.00 -16.42
N ALA A 255 17.99 -14.83 -16.83
CA ALA A 255 19.13 -14.40 -17.65
C ALA A 255 18.69 -13.79 -18.98
N GLN A 256 17.64 -14.30 -19.61
CA GLN A 256 17.12 -13.78 -20.87
C GLN A 256 16.49 -12.40 -20.66
N TYR A 257 15.69 -12.23 -19.62
CA TYR A 257 15.06 -10.96 -19.29
C TYR A 257 16.08 -9.88 -18.93
N LEU A 258 17.11 -10.23 -18.14
CA LEU A 258 18.19 -9.32 -17.75
C LEU A 258 19.00 -8.78 -18.94
N LYS A 259 19.09 -9.52 -20.04
CA LYS A 259 19.71 -9.02 -21.28
C LYS A 259 18.90 -7.90 -21.94
N VAL A 260 17.59 -7.94 -21.77
CA VAL A 260 16.65 -7.00 -22.39
C VAL A 260 16.41 -5.80 -21.48
N PHE A 261 16.26 -6.05 -20.16
CA PHE A 261 15.97 -4.99 -19.19
C PHE A 261 16.74 -5.22 -17.88
N PRO A 262 18.04 -4.89 -17.86
CA PRO A 262 18.89 -5.12 -16.71
C PRO A 262 18.57 -4.24 -15.48
N GLU A 263 17.87 -3.12 -15.68
CA GLU A 263 17.55 -2.15 -14.63
C GLU A 263 16.21 -2.44 -13.92
N ASP A 264 15.53 -3.55 -14.26
CA ASP A 264 14.25 -3.88 -13.62
C ASP A 264 14.48 -4.28 -12.15
N SER A 265 14.10 -3.39 -11.26
CA SER A 265 14.26 -3.56 -9.81
C SER A 265 13.46 -4.75 -9.25
N ALA A 266 12.35 -5.14 -9.86
CA ALA A 266 11.53 -6.26 -9.38
C ALA A 266 12.26 -7.60 -9.49
N LEU A 267 13.20 -7.75 -10.42
CA LEU A 267 14.06 -8.93 -10.50
C LEU A 267 14.97 -9.09 -9.29
N ASN A 268 15.42 -8.00 -8.68
CA ASN A 268 16.28 -8.05 -7.51
C ASN A 268 15.63 -8.79 -6.35
N TYR A 269 14.30 -8.71 -6.21
CA TYR A 269 13.57 -9.49 -5.21
C TYR A 269 13.77 -10.99 -5.39
N TYR A 270 13.70 -11.49 -6.62
CA TYR A 270 13.85 -12.91 -6.93
C TYR A 270 15.30 -13.36 -6.88
N LEU A 271 16.22 -12.56 -7.37
CA LEU A 271 17.66 -12.85 -7.34
C LEU A 271 18.19 -12.92 -5.91
N ASN A 272 17.81 -11.96 -5.05
CA ASN A 272 18.22 -11.93 -3.66
C ASN A 272 17.62 -13.11 -2.87
N ARG A 273 16.39 -13.54 -3.18
CA ARG A 273 15.81 -14.74 -2.59
C ARG A 273 16.50 -16.01 -3.02
N SER A 274 16.95 -16.10 -4.28
CA SER A 274 17.77 -17.24 -4.72
C SER A 274 19.10 -17.29 -3.98
N GLU A 275 19.75 -16.16 -3.72
CA GLU A 275 20.97 -16.07 -2.93
C GLU A 275 20.72 -16.38 -1.44
N TYR A 276 19.59 -15.92 -0.88
CA TYR A 276 19.20 -16.23 0.50
C TYR A 276 19.02 -17.74 0.72
N PHE A 277 18.43 -18.46 -0.24
CA PHE A 277 18.36 -19.92 -0.20
C PHE A 277 19.75 -20.59 -0.32
N PHE A 278 20.74 -19.93 -0.93
CA PHE A 278 22.11 -20.41 -0.94
C PHE A 278 22.83 -20.27 0.41
N LEU A 279 22.52 -19.19 1.13
CA LEU A 279 23.13 -18.87 2.43
C LEU A 279 22.45 -19.63 3.60
N PHE A 280 21.16 -19.93 3.48
CA PHE A 280 20.34 -20.59 4.50
C PHE A 280 19.54 -21.75 3.90
N PRO A 281 20.19 -22.90 3.62
CA PRO A 281 19.55 -24.04 2.94
C PRO A 281 18.40 -24.67 3.73
N ASP A 282 18.31 -24.46 5.04
CA ASP A 282 17.32 -25.11 5.93
C ASP A 282 16.13 -24.22 6.29
N GLY A 283 15.94 -23.11 5.58
CA GLY A 283 14.78 -22.22 5.71
C GLY A 283 14.48 -21.85 7.16
N ASP A 284 14.84 -20.66 7.60
CA ASP A 284 14.53 -20.20 8.96
C ASP A 284 13.05 -20.41 9.29
N LYS A 285 12.79 -21.40 10.14
CA LYS A 285 11.57 -21.53 10.93
C LYS A 285 11.67 -20.54 12.09
N LYS A 286 11.55 -19.25 11.79
CA LYS A 286 11.29 -18.24 12.81
C LYS A 286 10.24 -17.26 12.33
#